data_9bcbbfbbb0655bbf505e68bee961eeea
#
_entry.id   9bcbbfbbb0655bbf505e68bee961eeea
#
_cell.length_a   1.000
_cell.length_b   1.000
_cell.length_c   1.000
_cell.angle_alpha   90.00
_cell.angle_beta   90.00
_cell.angle_gamma   90.00
#
_symmetry.space_group_name_H-M   'P 1'
#
loop_
_entity.id
_entity.type
_entity.pdbx_description
1 polymer ?
#
loop_
_entity_poly.entity_id
_entity_poly.type
_entity_poly.pdbx_seq_one_letter_code
_entity_poly.pdbx_strand_id
1 'polypeptide(L)'
;AASGMTWCTFVQHGWGYGLILNDFIDEFLLFTYSMAAHSYTRGTWTAAECAVGDRSGSSSGYAAPSQALFPSLLKWMLVFEDVNTQTLMLARALPREWLSPNNRTHIERAPTRYGRLSFALDVALDGKQIRANVTLPTTWKPPPGGLVLRLRLPGGGKIGGVTVGGVAWSQFNVTDESVNLTGGGATALQSIVVSVSG
;
A
#
# COMPACT_ATOMS: atom_id res chain seq x y z
N ALA A 1 -35.88 -15.60 3.54
CA ALA A 1 -34.55 -15.81 4.10
C ALA A 1 -33.57 -15.92 2.93
N ALA A 2 -32.70 -14.96 2.71
CA ALA A 2 -31.64 -15.10 1.74
C ALA A 2 -30.74 -16.22 2.24
N SER A 3 -30.83 -17.38 1.60
CA SER A 3 -29.99 -18.52 1.87
C SER A 3 -28.53 -18.11 1.67
N GLY A 4 -27.75 -18.22 2.71
CA GLY A 4 -26.49 -17.63 2.95
C GLY A 4 -25.49 -17.64 1.80
N MET A 5 -25.21 -16.46 1.29
CA MET A 5 -24.00 -16.26 0.49
C MET A 5 -22.81 -16.55 1.40
N THR A 6 -22.05 -17.58 1.08
CA THR A 6 -20.84 -17.97 1.81
C THR A 6 -19.63 -17.56 0.99
N TRP A 7 -18.64 -16.93 1.61
CA TRP A 7 -17.33 -16.68 1.00
C TRP A 7 -16.23 -17.25 1.88
N CYS A 8 -15.22 -17.80 1.23
CA CYS A 8 -14.05 -18.33 1.92
C CYS A 8 -12.93 -17.29 1.88
N THR A 9 -12.47 -16.89 3.06
CA THR A 9 -11.59 -15.74 3.25
C THR A 9 -10.27 -15.89 2.50
N PHE A 10 -9.55 -16.99 2.72
CA PHE A 10 -8.20 -17.13 2.16
C PHE A 10 -8.18 -17.34 0.63
N VAL A 11 -9.22 -17.90 0.03
CA VAL A 11 -9.27 -18.10 -1.43
C VAL A 11 -9.38 -16.78 -2.19
N GLN A 12 -9.74 -15.70 -1.48
CA GLN A 12 -9.81 -14.35 -2.03
C GLN A 12 -8.44 -13.68 -2.21
N HIS A 13 -7.35 -14.33 -1.75
CA HIS A 13 -5.98 -13.81 -1.88
C HIS A 13 -5.63 -13.50 -3.35
N GLY A 14 -5.91 -14.43 -4.28
CA GLY A 14 -5.65 -14.23 -5.70
C GLY A 14 -6.47 -13.09 -6.31
N TRP A 15 -7.71 -12.89 -5.84
CA TRP A 15 -8.54 -11.77 -6.27
C TRP A 15 -7.94 -10.43 -5.87
N GLY A 16 -7.62 -10.25 -4.58
CA GLY A 16 -6.97 -9.03 -4.10
C GLY A 16 -5.64 -8.74 -4.80
N TYR A 17 -4.83 -9.79 -5.04
CA TYR A 17 -3.59 -9.66 -5.79
C TYR A 17 -3.83 -9.20 -7.24
N GLY A 18 -4.81 -9.80 -7.92
CA GLY A 18 -5.18 -9.43 -9.29
C GLY A 18 -5.62 -7.97 -9.41
N LEU A 19 -6.43 -7.48 -8.46
CA LEU A 19 -6.89 -6.08 -8.45
C LEU A 19 -5.72 -5.11 -8.35
N ILE A 20 -4.82 -5.29 -7.36
CA ILE A 20 -3.69 -4.37 -7.18
C ILE A 20 -2.66 -4.50 -8.31
N LEU A 21 -2.45 -5.68 -8.86
CA LEU A 21 -1.54 -5.91 -9.98
C LEU A 21 -1.98 -5.16 -11.24
N ASN A 22 -3.28 -5.12 -11.52
CA ASN A 22 -3.86 -4.46 -12.69
C ASN A 22 -4.28 -3.00 -12.42
N ASP A 23 -3.84 -2.42 -11.30
CA ASP A 23 -4.09 -1.03 -10.91
C ASP A 23 -5.58 -0.68 -10.65
N PHE A 24 -6.42 -1.67 -10.38
CA PHE A 24 -7.79 -1.48 -9.90
C PHE A 24 -7.78 -1.15 -8.40
N ILE A 25 -7.29 0.06 -8.08
CA ILE A 25 -6.95 0.41 -6.70
C ILE A 25 -8.20 0.67 -5.85
N ASP A 26 -9.22 1.31 -6.40
CA ASP A 26 -10.44 1.59 -5.63
C ASP A 26 -11.20 0.30 -5.34
N GLU A 27 -11.23 -0.64 -6.28
CA GLU A 27 -11.77 -1.99 -6.11
C GLU A 27 -10.95 -2.80 -5.11
N PHE A 28 -9.62 -2.68 -5.14
CA PHE A 28 -8.73 -3.30 -4.16
C PHE A 28 -8.99 -2.77 -2.75
N LEU A 29 -9.18 -1.47 -2.58
CA LEU A 29 -9.51 -0.86 -1.29
C LEU A 29 -10.89 -1.30 -0.81
N LEU A 30 -11.90 -1.25 -1.67
CA LEU A 30 -13.25 -1.74 -1.35
C LEU A 30 -13.20 -3.21 -0.92
N PHE A 31 -12.48 -4.04 -1.67
CA PHE A 31 -12.26 -5.45 -1.34
C PHE A 31 -11.59 -5.60 0.03
N THR A 32 -10.49 -4.88 0.27
CA THR A 32 -9.71 -4.97 1.52
C THR A 32 -10.55 -4.59 2.74
N TYR A 33 -11.27 -3.47 2.68
CA TYR A 33 -12.15 -3.05 3.76
C TYR A 33 -13.34 -3.98 3.96
N SER A 34 -13.91 -4.51 2.88
CA SER A 34 -14.98 -5.50 2.95
C SER A 34 -14.51 -6.79 3.63
N MET A 35 -13.31 -7.27 3.28
CA MET A 35 -12.72 -8.44 3.94
C MET A 35 -12.48 -8.18 5.43
N ALA A 36 -11.95 -7.03 5.80
CA ALA A 36 -11.78 -6.66 7.21
C ALA A 36 -13.12 -6.62 7.97
N ALA A 37 -14.16 -6.07 7.35
CA ALA A 37 -15.47 -5.91 7.99
C ALA A 37 -16.25 -7.22 8.13
N HIS A 38 -16.11 -8.15 7.19
CA HIS A 38 -16.97 -9.33 7.10
C HIS A 38 -16.30 -10.64 7.49
N SER A 39 -14.99 -10.76 7.30
CA SER A 39 -14.26 -12.02 7.54
C SER A 39 -13.57 -12.07 8.89
N TYR A 40 -13.37 -10.93 9.55
CA TYR A 40 -12.63 -10.86 10.81
C TYR A 40 -13.55 -10.51 11.98
N THR A 41 -13.33 -11.18 13.12
CA THR A 41 -14.10 -10.93 14.34
C THR A 41 -13.66 -9.61 14.98
N ARG A 42 -14.61 -8.89 15.53
CA ARG A 42 -14.32 -7.67 16.28
C ARG A 42 -13.55 -7.98 17.56
N GLY A 43 -12.54 -7.18 17.84
CA GLY A 43 -11.71 -7.27 19.03
C GLY A 43 -10.55 -8.25 18.91
N THR A 44 -10.79 -9.48 18.52
CA THR A 44 -9.72 -10.52 18.41
C THR A 44 -9.09 -10.60 17.05
N TRP A 45 -9.73 -10.04 16.01
CA TRP A 45 -9.26 -10.11 14.62
C TRP A 45 -8.95 -11.54 14.14
N THR A 46 -9.72 -12.50 14.62
CA THR A 46 -9.65 -13.88 14.13
C THR A 46 -10.50 -14.05 12.89
N ALA A 47 -9.99 -14.80 11.91
CA ALA A 47 -10.70 -15.10 10.69
C ALA A 47 -11.00 -16.58 10.56
N ALA A 48 -12.25 -16.87 10.25
CA ALA A 48 -12.70 -18.20 9.89
C ALA A 48 -12.23 -18.59 8.48
N GLU A 49 -12.29 -19.86 8.13
CA GLU A 49 -12.05 -20.31 6.76
C GLU A 49 -13.05 -19.67 5.79
N CYS A 50 -14.33 -19.85 6.09
CA CYS A 50 -15.42 -19.25 5.32
C CYS A 50 -16.38 -18.55 6.28
N ALA A 51 -16.95 -17.44 5.84
CA ALA A 51 -17.97 -16.69 6.58
C ALA A 51 -19.30 -16.70 5.82
N VAL A 52 -20.40 -16.79 6.55
CA VAL A 52 -21.76 -16.64 5.99
C VAL A 52 -22.13 -15.15 5.96
N GLY A 53 -22.83 -14.71 4.92
CA GLY A 53 -23.13 -13.30 4.67
C GLY A 53 -23.91 -12.61 5.78
N ASP A 54 -24.75 -13.35 6.50
CA ASP A 54 -25.49 -12.89 7.69
C ASP A 54 -24.69 -13.02 8.99
N ARG A 55 -23.43 -13.50 8.92
CA ARG A 55 -22.55 -13.77 10.05
C ARG A 55 -23.07 -14.85 11.03
N SER A 56 -24.02 -15.67 10.61
CA SER A 56 -24.65 -16.70 11.46
C SER A 56 -23.78 -17.94 11.67
N GLY A 57 -22.72 -18.10 10.92
CA GLY A 57 -21.88 -19.28 11.01
C GLY A 57 -20.61 -19.22 10.19
N SER A 58 -19.82 -20.26 10.33
CA SER A 58 -18.53 -20.45 9.67
C SER A 58 -18.20 -21.92 9.60
N SER A 59 -17.44 -22.34 8.60
CA SER A 59 -16.95 -23.73 8.48
C SER A 59 -15.94 -24.08 9.56
N SER A 60 -15.22 -23.07 10.09
CA SER A 60 -14.29 -23.22 11.21
C SER A 60 -14.20 -21.89 11.97
N GLY A 61 -13.94 -21.95 13.27
CA GLY A 61 -13.77 -20.73 14.08
C GLY A 61 -12.47 -19.98 13.82
N TYR A 62 -11.49 -20.65 13.23
CA TYR A 62 -10.18 -20.09 12.92
C TYR A 62 -9.53 -20.86 11.76
N ALA A 63 -8.92 -20.12 10.84
CA ALA A 63 -8.09 -20.70 9.78
C ALA A 63 -6.83 -19.85 9.58
N ALA A 64 -5.66 -20.45 9.74
CA ALA A 64 -4.37 -19.78 9.62
C ALA A 64 -4.19 -19.03 8.27
N PRO A 65 -4.53 -19.62 7.10
CA PRO A 65 -4.43 -18.89 5.84
C PRO A 65 -5.39 -17.68 5.76
N SER A 66 -6.58 -17.80 6.32
CA SER A 66 -7.52 -16.67 6.42
C SER A 66 -6.95 -15.56 7.30
N GLN A 67 -6.32 -15.94 8.41
CA GLN A 67 -5.69 -14.98 9.32
C GLN A 67 -4.56 -14.21 8.64
N ALA A 68 -3.84 -14.82 7.71
CA ALA A 68 -2.72 -14.20 7.00
C ALA A 68 -3.15 -13.28 5.84
N LEU A 69 -4.41 -13.35 5.39
CA LEU A 69 -4.89 -12.58 4.24
C LEU A 69 -4.81 -11.08 4.49
N PHE A 70 -5.41 -10.58 5.57
CA PHE A 70 -5.48 -9.14 5.82
C PHE A 70 -4.10 -8.48 6.02
N PRO A 71 -3.16 -9.05 6.78
CA PRO A 71 -1.77 -8.57 6.79
C PRO A 71 -1.10 -8.55 5.42
N SER A 72 -1.40 -9.51 4.55
CA SER A 72 -0.87 -9.53 3.17
C SER A 72 -1.44 -8.39 2.33
N LEU A 73 -2.75 -8.12 2.43
CA LEU A 73 -3.40 -7.00 1.74
C LEU A 73 -2.82 -5.65 2.23
N LEU A 74 -2.63 -5.49 3.53
CA LEU A 74 -2.00 -4.28 4.11
C LEU A 74 -0.55 -4.13 3.62
N LYS A 75 0.22 -5.23 3.59
CA LYS A 75 1.57 -5.18 3.03
C LYS A 75 1.55 -4.72 1.57
N TRP A 76 0.68 -5.28 0.74
CA TRP A 76 0.60 -4.89 -0.68
C TRP A 76 0.14 -3.45 -0.86
N MET A 77 -0.76 -2.97 -0.03
CA MET A 77 -1.18 -1.56 -0.01
C MET A 77 0.00 -0.61 0.15
N LEU A 78 0.94 -0.97 1.03
CA LEU A 78 2.08 -0.15 1.41
C LEU A 78 3.36 -0.49 0.63
N VAL A 79 3.64 -1.78 0.41
CA VAL A 79 4.84 -2.27 -0.27
C VAL A 79 4.44 -3.40 -1.22
N PHE A 80 4.38 -3.09 -2.51
CA PHE A 80 3.96 -4.00 -3.55
C PHE A 80 5.12 -4.33 -4.50
N GLU A 81 5.32 -5.62 -4.74
CA GLU A 81 6.30 -6.12 -5.69
C GLU A 81 5.57 -6.52 -6.97
N ASP A 82 5.58 -5.64 -7.98
CA ASP A 82 4.97 -5.92 -9.27
C ASP A 82 5.83 -6.93 -10.03
N VAL A 83 5.29 -8.12 -10.23
CA VAL A 83 6.01 -9.23 -10.88
C VAL A 83 6.12 -9.07 -12.39
N ASN A 84 5.21 -8.31 -13.01
CA ASN A 84 5.20 -8.11 -14.45
C ASN A 84 6.26 -7.11 -14.89
N THR A 85 6.36 -5.99 -14.16
CA THR A 85 7.31 -4.91 -14.45
C THR A 85 8.60 -5.05 -13.64
N GLN A 86 8.64 -5.96 -12.67
CA GLN A 86 9.72 -6.11 -11.69
C GLN A 86 10.00 -4.82 -10.92
N THR A 87 8.97 -4.01 -10.70
CA THR A 87 9.03 -2.75 -9.96
C THR A 87 8.68 -2.97 -8.49
N LEU A 88 9.39 -2.32 -7.59
CA LEU A 88 9.00 -2.21 -6.19
C LEU A 88 8.24 -0.90 -5.99
N MET A 89 6.98 -0.99 -5.60
CA MET A 89 6.10 0.16 -5.43
C MET A 89 5.82 0.40 -3.95
N LEU A 90 6.07 1.62 -3.50
CA LEU A 90 5.72 2.09 -2.16
C LEU A 90 4.41 2.85 -2.21
N ALA A 91 3.54 2.62 -1.23
CA ALA A 91 2.25 3.26 -1.05
C ALA A 91 1.29 3.12 -2.27
N ARG A 92 1.44 2.04 -3.08
CA ARG A 92 0.69 1.84 -4.33
C ARG A 92 -0.82 2.00 -4.16
N ALA A 93 -1.38 1.44 -3.10
CA ALA A 93 -2.82 1.46 -2.84
C ALA A 93 -3.16 2.19 -1.53
N LEU A 94 -2.36 3.18 -1.15
CA LEU A 94 -2.65 3.97 0.04
C LEU A 94 -4.00 4.69 -0.12
N PRO A 95 -4.92 4.61 0.85
CA PRO A 95 -6.14 5.42 0.82
C PRO A 95 -5.81 6.91 0.72
N ARG A 96 -6.51 7.66 -0.13
CA ARG A 96 -6.25 9.10 -0.33
C ARG A 96 -6.32 9.89 0.97
N GLU A 97 -7.26 9.54 1.85
CA GLU A 97 -7.49 10.18 3.15
C GLU A 97 -6.31 10.01 4.11
N TRP A 98 -5.45 9.00 3.91
CA TRP A 98 -4.25 8.82 4.73
C TRP A 98 -3.17 9.85 4.41
N LEU A 99 -3.28 10.55 3.28
CA LEU A 99 -2.44 11.70 2.93
C LEU A 99 -3.12 13.05 3.25
N SER A 100 -4.10 13.06 4.15
CA SER A 100 -4.69 14.30 4.67
C SER A 100 -3.72 15.06 5.58
N PRO A 101 -3.90 16.37 5.75
CA PRO A 101 -3.03 17.21 6.58
C PRO A 101 -2.76 16.62 7.98
N ASN A 102 -1.53 16.75 8.44
CA ASN A 102 -1.04 16.27 9.74
C ASN A 102 -1.08 14.74 9.93
N ASN A 103 -1.31 13.97 8.88
CA ASN A 103 -1.27 12.52 8.96
C ASN A 103 0.17 11.99 8.74
N ARG A 104 0.41 10.86 9.37
CA ARG A 104 1.63 10.08 9.17
C ARG A 104 1.31 8.63 8.88
N THR A 105 1.90 8.11 7.82
CA THR A 105 1.88 6.67 7.48
C THR A 105 3.31 6.15 7.48
N HIS A 106 3.56 5.02 8.13
CA HIS A 106 4.89 4.40 8.11
C HIS A 106 4.81 2.88 8.14
N ILE A 107 5.85 2.25 7.61
CA ILE A 107 6.11 0.82 7.74
C ILE A 107 7.59 0.61 8.03
N GLU A 108 7.89 -0.31 8.95
CA GLU A 108 9.24 -0.62 9.37
C GLU A 108 9.63 -2.03 8.95
N ARG A 109 10.83 -2.16 8.38
CA ARG A 109 11.47 -3.43 8.03
C ARG A 109 10.58 -4.37 7.20
N ALA A 110 9.78 -3.80 6.28
CA ALA A 110 8.96 -4.58 5.38
C ALA A 110 9.83 -5.55 4.56
N PRO A 111 9.55 -6.85 4.58
CA PRO A 111 10.31 -7.82 3.80
C PRO A 111 9.97 -7.69 2.31
N THR A 112 11.00 -7.65 1.47
CA THR A 112 10.89 -7.72 0.01
C THR A 112 11.93 -8.67 -0.57
N ARG A 113 11.83 -9.03 -1.84
CA ARG A 113 12.86 -9.79 -2.56
C ARG A 113 14.20 -9.05 -2.62
N TYR A 114 14.16 -7.72 -2.46
CA TYR A 114 15.31 -6.84 -2.58
C TYR A 114 15.90 -6.45 -1.21
N GLY A 115 15.41 -7.07 -0.15
CA GLY A 115 15.80 -6.81 1.22
C GLY A 115 14.69 -6.13 2.03
N ARG A 116 14.97 -5.88 3.31
CA ARG A 116 14.02 -5.21 4.21
C ARG A 116 14.15 -3.71 4.07
N LEU A 117 13.06 -3.04 3.79
CA LEU A 117 13.00 -1.58 3.71
C LEU A 117 12.02 -0.99 4.72
N SER A 118 12.20 0.27 5.03
CA SER A 118 11.24 1.06 5.80
C SER A 118 10.92 2.33 5.04
N PHE A 119 9.71 2.84 5.19
CA PHE A 119 9.39 4.19 4.73
C PHE A 119 8.39 4.87 5.66
N ALA A 120 8.41 6.21 5.65
CA ALA A 120 7.42 7.04 6.31
C ALA A 120 6.98 8.16 5.37
N LEU A 121 5.69 8.49 5.44
CA LEU A 121 5.07 9.64 4.78
C LEU A 121 4.52 10.57 5.85
N ASP A 122 5.01 11.79 5.91
CA ASP A 122 4.55 12.82 6.83
C ASP A 122 3.92 13.95 6.00
N VAL A 123 2.65 14.25 6.26
CA VAL A 123 1.92 15.32 5.56
C VAL A 123 1.94 16.58 6.41
N ALA A 124 2.35 17.70 5.81
CA ALA A 124 2.37 18.99 6.48
C ALA A 124 0.96 19.43 6.94
N LEU A 125 0.91 20.30 7.95
CA LEU A 125 -0.34 20.81 8.54
C LEU A 125 -1.24 21.53 7.51
N ASP A 126 -0.64 22.15 6.50
CA ASP A 126 -1.35 22.87 5.43
C ASP A 126 -1.71 21.97 4.23
N GLY A 127 -1.32 20.69 4.27
CA GLY A 127 -1.53 19.73 3.18
C GLY A 127 -0.71 19.99 1.92
N LYS A 128 0.12 21.04 1.88
CA LYS A 128 0.84 21.46 0.67
C LYS A 128 2.18 20.77 0.46
N GLN A 129 2.60 19.96 1.42
CA GLN A 129 3.87 19.25 1.34
C GLN A 129 3.73 17.84 1.94
N ILE A 130 4.30 16.87 1.24
CA ILE A 130 4.48 15.51 1.75
C ILE A 130 5.97 15.25 1.83
N ARG A 131 6.43 14.82 2.99
CA ARG A 131 7.80 14.41 3.21
C ARG A 131 7.86 12.89 3.32
N ALA A 132 8.57 12.26 2.38
CA ALA A 132 8.78 10.82 2.38
C ALA A 132 10.22 10.50 2.77
N ASN A 133 10.40 9.61 3.73
CA ASN A 133 11.70 9.09 4.14
C ASN A 133 11.73 7.60 3.84
N VAL A 134 12.64 7.17 2.97
CA VAL A 134 12.79 5.76 2.58
C VAL A 134 14.15 5.26 3.06
N THR A 135 14.15 4.23 3.88
CA THR A 135 15.36 3.57 4.38
C THR A 135 15.52 2.23 3.68
N LEU A 136 16.62 2.10 2.95
CA LEU A 136 16.99 0.90 2.21
C LEU A 136 18.06 0.10 2.97
N PRO A 137 18.14 -1.23 2.80
CA PRO A 137 19.19 -2.02 3.42
C PRO A 137 20.56 -1.68 2.82
N THR A 138 21.64 -1.85 3.57
CA THR A 138 23.00 -1.60 3.10
C THR A 138 23.40 -2.48 1.90
N THR A 139 22.76 -3.64 1.77
CA THR A 139 22.92 -4.58 0.65
C THR A 139 21.93 -4.34 -0.49
N TRP A 140 21.31 -3.15 -0.52
CA TRP A 140 20.29 -2.82 -1.50
C TRP A 140 20.76 -3.02 -2.93
N LYS A 141 19.96 -3.76 -3.69
CA LYS A 141 20.06 -3.86 -5.14
C LYS A 141 18.73 -3.38 -5.71
N PRO A 142 18.75 -2.34 -6.54
CA PRO A 142 17.50 -1.83 -7.11
C PRO A 142 16.80 -2.92 -7.93
N PRO A 143 15.47 -3.00 -7.86
CA PRO A 143 14.67 -3.85 -8.74
C PRO A 143 14.96 -3.51 -10.22
N PRO A 144 14.89 -4.46 -11.15
CA PRO A 144 15.04 -4.17 -12.57
C PRO A 144 14.08 -3.09 -13.09
N GLY A 145 12.82 -3.10 -12.64
CA GLY A 145 11.80 -2.09 -12.95
C GLY A 145 11.88 -0.84 -12.07
N GLY A 146 12.80 -0.80 -11.10
CA GLY A 146 13.03 0.36 -10.26
C GLY A 146 12.20 0.41 -8.97
N LEU A 147 12.40 1.50 -8.24
CA LEU A 147 11.69 1.84 -7.01
C LEU A 147 10.78 3.04 -7.29
N VAL A 148 9.48 2.89 -7.05
CA VAL A 148 8.47 3.93 -7.29
C VAL A 148 7.70 4.22 -6.01
N LEU A 149 7.56 5.49 -5.68
CA LEU A 149 6.66 5.98 -4.64
C LEU A 149 5.39 6.52 -5.31
N ARG A 150 4.22 5.98 -4.97
CA ARG A 150 2.93 6.48 -5.44
C ARG A 150 2.24 7.28 -4.34
N LEU A 151 1.76 8.46 -4.70
CA LEU A 151 1.08 9.38 -3.79
C LEU A 151 -0.34 9.59 -4.29
N ARG A 152 -1.29 8.88 -3.71
CA ARG A 152 -2.71 9.08 -4.05
C ARG A 152 -3.23 10.32 -3.32
N LEU A 153 -3.07 11.49 -3.96
CA LEU A 153 -3.34 12.78 -3.33
C LEU A 153 -4.86 12.99 -3.10
N PRO A 154 -5.28 13.46 -1.92
CA PRO A 154 -6.69 13.76 -1.64
C PRO A 154 -7.16 15.02 -2.38
N GLY A 155 -8.49 15.16 -2.54
CA GLY A 155 -9.12 16.38 -3.04
C GLY A 155 -8.75 16.80 -4.45
N GLY A 156 -8.22 15.91 -5.30
CA GLY A 156 -7.78 16.25 -6.64
C GLY A 156 -6.42 16.97 -6.70
N GLY A 157 -5.68 16.98 -5.60
CA GLY A 157 -4.32 17.54 -5.53
C GLY A 157 -3.39 16.95 -6.58
N LYS A 158 -2.40 17.71 -7.00
CA LYS A 158 -1.41 17.27 -8.00
C LYS A 158 0.02 17.45 -7.47
N ILE A 159 0.94 16.66 -7.98
CA ILE A 159 2.37 16.85 -7.72
C ILE A 159 2.81 18.14 -8.44
N GLY A 160 3.16 19.16 -7.66
CA GLY A 160 3.64 20.45 -8.18
C GLY A 160 5.16 20.49 -8.34
N GLY A 161 5.88 19.66 -7.59
CA GLY A 161 7.34 19.56 -7.66
C GLY A 161 7.89 18.52 -6.69
N VAL A 162 9.07 18.01 -6.96
CA VAL A 162 9.74 16.99 -6.16
C VAL A 162 11.20 17.36 -5.93
N THR A 163 11.69 17.12 -4.72
CA THR A 163 13.14 17.10 -4.44
C THR A 163 13.53 15.76 -3.82
N VAL A 164 14.71 15.27 -4.15
CA VAL A 164 15.32 14.08 -3.53
C VAL A 164 16.69 14.50 -2.96
N GLY A 165 16.89 14.29 -1.66
CA GLY A 165 18.09 14.75 -0.98
C GLY A 165 18.31 16.27 -1.07
N GLY A 166 17.24 17.06 -1.20
CA GLY A 166 17.30 18.52 -1.35
C GLY A 166 17.56 19.01 -2.77
N VAL A 167 17.75 18.10 -3.76
CA VAL A 167 18.00 18.45 -5.17
C VAL A 167 16.69 18.28 -5.97
N ALA A 168 16.42 19.22 -6.89
CA ALA A 168 15.26 19.13 -7.78
C ALA A 168 15.25 17.80 -8.55
N TRP A 169 14.08 17.16 -8.59
CA TRP A 169 13.91 15.84 -9.17
C TRP A 169 12.83 15.85 -10.23
N SER A 170 13.16 15.45 -11.45
CA SER A 170 12.25 15.49 -12.61
C SER A 170 11.59 14.15 -12.93
N GLN A 171 12.01 13.06 -12.25
CA GLN A 171 11.47 11.72 -12.53
C GLN A 171 10.17 11.49 -11.74
N PHE A 172 9.10 12.23 -12.08
CA PHE A 172 7.76 12.04 -11.51
C PHE A 172 6.69 12.18 -12.59
N ASN A 173 5.55 11.56 -12.34
CA ASN A 173 4.37 11.60 -13.21
C ASN A 173 3.19 12.18 -12.43
N VAL A 174 2.64 13.27 -12.91
CA VAL A 174 1.51 13.95 -12.27
C VAL A 174 0.20 13.17 -12.44
N THR A 175 0.02 12.51 -13.59
CA THR A 175 -1.19 11.72 -13.88
C THR A 175 -1.25 10.47 -13.02
N ASP A 176 -0.13 9.76 -12.91
CA ASP A 176 -0.02 8.53 -12.11
C ASP A 176 0.24 8.82 -10.63
N GLU A 177 0.39 10.10 -10.27
CA GLU A 177 0.71 10.54 -8.91
C GLU A 177 1.95 9.81 -8.35
N SER A 178 3.00 9.64 -9.16
CA SER A 178 4.14 8.78 -8.83
C SER A 178 5.49 9.50 -8.97
N VAL A 179 6.44 9.07 -8.13
CA VAL A 179 7.84 9.51 -8.17
C VAL A 179 8.72 8.27 -8.37
N ASN A 180 9.48 8.25 -9.46
CA ASN A 180 10.45 7.21 -9.71
C ASN A 180 11.76 7.55 -9.00
N LEU A 181 12.19 6.70 -8.09
CA LEU A 181 13.37 6.87 -7.25
C LEU A 181 14.60 6.12 -7.78
N THR A 182 14.51 5.52 -8.96
CA THR A 182 15.52 4.59 -9.51
C THR A 182 16.82 5.28 -9.88
N GLY A 183 16.96 6.52 -9.96
CA GLY A 183 18.20 7.23 -10.32
C GLY A 183 18.87 7.97 -9.16
N GLY A 184 18.27 7.95 -7.99
CA GLY A 184 18.65 8.80 -6.85
C GLY A 184 19.93 8.40 -6.09
N GLY A 185 20.77 7.56 -6.66
CA GLY A 185 21.94 7.00 -5.98
C GLY A 185 21.52 6.00 -4.88
N ALA A 186 22.24 4.90 -4.74
CA ALA A 186 21.94 3.86 -3.72
C ALA A 186 22.40 4.32 -2.31
N THR A 187 21.85 5.42 -1.82
CA THR A 187 22.06 5.83 -0.43
C THR A 187 21.10 5.08 0.49
N ALA A 188 21.58 4.69 1.65
CA ALA A 188 20.78 3.93 2.63
C ALA A 188 19.53 4.69 3.10
N LEU A 189 19.49 5.99 2.95
CA LEU A 189 18.36 6.85 3.27
C LEU A 189 18.08 7.81 2.11
N GLN A 190 16.84 7.83 1.64
CA GLN A 190 16.35 8.84 0.68
C GLN A 190 15.30 9.72 1.36
N SER A 191 15.54 11.02 1.35
CA SER A 191 14.58 12.04 1.80
C SER A 191 13.96 12.69 0.56
N ILE A 192 12.67 12.50 0.40
CA ILE A 192 11.88 13.01 -0.72
C ILE A 192 10.92 14.06 -0.17
N VAL A 193 10.86 15.22 -0.82
CA VAL A 193 9.86 16.23 -0.51
C VAL A 193 9.03 16.49 -1.77
N VAL A 194 7.73 16.35 -1.63
CA VAL A 194 6.76 16.56 -2.70
C VAL A 194 5.90 17.76 -2.36
N SER A 195 5.90 18.76 -3.24
CA SER A 195 4.98 19.91 -3.16
C SER A 195 3.66 19.54 -3.83
N VAL A 196 2.55 19.83 -3.16
CA VAL A 196 1.19 19.56 -3.64
C VAL A 196 0.55 20.87 -4.06
N SER A 197 0.00 20.91 -5.29
CA SER A 197 -0.82 22.00 -5.81
C SER A 197 -2.26 21.53 -5.93
N GLY A 198 -3.21 22.36 -5.59
CA GLY A 198 -4.64 22.14 -5.77
C GLY A 198 -5.15 22.85 -7.00
#